data_fd0fa95a021210df2fb2feaaf990f0cf
#
_entry.id   fd0fa95a021210df2fb2feaaf990f0cf
#
_cell.length_a   1.000
_cell.length_b   1.000
_cell.length_c   1.000
_cell.angle_alpha   90.00
_cell.angle_beta   90.00
_cell.angle_gamma   90.00
#
_symmetry.space_group_name_H-M   'P 1'
#
loop_
_entity.id
_entity.type
_entity.pdbx_description
1 polymer ?
#
loop_
_entity_poly.entity_id
_entity_poly.type
_entity_poly.pdbx_seq_one_letter_code
_entity_poly.pdbx_strand_id
1 'polypeptide(L)'
;GIGEVATLDVDSATVKATSTWVKGKVKNRGVGIEKLGFYYKKKEQAGDIEPSDQDSIITYEGSDLATVDTFSCQITNLEPETWYYVRAFAQNQFGEFAFNVDSFRTTDGKPLVGKLSLIKDSTTFTTADLSAFLINEGDASVSAYGFCWSVEERPTIEADTITCTNLADDGKFTGRIRSLESAKKYYARAYAINDFGTVYSEEEITISTKSEKPNIITFPITPDSIKSDGTVHIGGELQNGGNSGEFVGLQAIRNRVSRIIMLL
;
A
#
# COMPACT_ATOMS: atom_id res chain seq x y z
N GLY A 1 -2.57 -12.21 -53.44
CA GLY A 1 -3.54 -11.33 -52.76
C GLY A 1 -2.99 -10.77 -51.51
N ILE A 2 -3.54 -9.64 -51.09
CA ILE A 2 -3.23 -8.99 -49.80
C ILE A 2 -3.81 -9.88 -48.68
N GLY A 3 -3.04 -10.10 -47.62
CA GLY A 3 -3.50 -10.81 -46.42
C GLY A 3 -4.33 -9.93 -45.48
N GLU A 4 -4.72 -10.49 -44.34
CA GLU A 4 -5.39 -9.77 -43.28
C GLU A 4 -4.84 -10.24 -41.91
N VAL A 5 -4.48 -9.31 -41.08
CA VAL A 5 -4.05 -9.55 -39.68
C VAL A 5 -4.81 -8.61 -38.73
N ALA A 6 -5.20 -9.12 -37.59
CA ALA A 6 -5.87 -8.32 -36.55
C ALA A 6 -5.02 -8.27 -35.28
N THR A 7 -5.02 -7.12 -34.64
CA THR A 7 -4.59 -6.98 -33.26
C THR A 7 -5.69 -7.55 -32.36
N LEU A 8 -5.34 -8.41 -31.43
CA LEU A 8 -6.25 -8.89 -30.40
C LEU A 8 -6.19 -7.95 -29.20
N ASP A 9 -7.26 -7.93 -28.40
CA ASP A 9 -7.33 -7.14 -27.18
C ASP A 9 -6.15 -7.44 -26.27
N VAL A 10 -5.49 -6.41 -25.79
CA VAL A 10 -4.36 -6.54 -24.86
C VAL A 10 -4.87 -7.06 -23.53
N ASP A 11 -4.34 -8.21 -23.11
CA ASP A 11 -4.69 -8.80 -21.81
C ASP A 11 -4.10 -7.95 -20.69
N SER A 12 -4.97 -7.28 -19.93
CA SER A 12 -4.58 -6.41 -18.82
C SER A 12 -3.72 -7.11 -17.76
N ALA A 13 -3.87 -8.44 -17.59
CA ALA A 13 -3.06 -9.23 -16.67
C ALA A 13 -1.58 -9.33 -17.09
N THR A 14 -1.26 -9.06 -18.37
CA THR A 14 0.11 -9.06 -18.89
C THR A 14 0.76 -7.68 -18.88
N VAL A 15 -0.03 -6.63 -18.66
CA VAL A 15 0.46 -5.25 -18.66
C VAL A 15 1.19 -4.95 -17.36
N LYS A 16 2.45 -4.56 -17.49
CA LYS A 16 3.35 -4.15 -16.42
C LYS A 16 3.79 -2.69 -16.61
N ALA A 17 4.57 -2.19 -15.68
CA ALA A 17 5.12 -0.83 -15.76
C ALA A 17 5.98 -0.59 -17.01
N THR A 18 6.79 -1.58 -17.40
CA THR A 18 7.78 -1.41 -18.49
C THR A 18 7.65 -2.46 -19.61
N SER A 19 6.63 -3.31 -19.55
CA SER A 19 6.43 -4.37 -20.56
C SER A 19 4.98 -4.83 -20.65
N THR A 20 4.65 -5.46 -21.78
CA THR A 20 3.39 -6.19 -21.96
C THR A 20 3.54 -7.25 -23.04
N TRP A 21 2.64 -8.25 -23.02
CA TRP A 21 2.47 -9.16 -24.15
C TRP A 21 1.31 -8.69 -25.02
N VAL A 22 1.58 -8.61 -26.32
CA VAL A 22 0.58 -8.28 -27.36
C VAL A 22 0.36 -9.49 -28.24
N LYS A 23 -0.88 -9.67 -28.72
CA LYS A 23 -1.29 -10.80 -29.53
C LYS A 23 -1.91 -10.33 -30.83
N GLY A 24 -1.60 -11.05 -31.91
CA GLY A 24 -2.19 -10.84 -33.22
C GLY A 24 -2.75 -12.14 -33.79
N LYS A 25 -3.73 -12.01 -34.67
CA LYS A 25 -4.35 -13.13 -35.37
C LYS A 25 -4.26 -12.93 -36.87
N VAL A 26 -3.73 -13.95 -37.57
CA VAL A 26 -3.74 -14.00 -39.02
C VAL A 26 -5.11 -14.46 -39.48
N LYS A 27 -5.86 -13.59 -40.14
CA LYS A 27 -7.18 -13.92 -40.68
C LYS A 27 -7.11 -14.40 -42.12
N ASN A 28 -6.21 -13.83 -42.91
CA ASN A 28 -5.94 -14.25 -44.28
C ASN A 28 -4.44 -14.12 -44.57
N ARG A 29 -3.83 -15.18 -45.09
CA ARG A 29 -2.39 -15.21 -45.38
C ARG A 29 -2.03 -14.57 -46.72
N GLY A 30 -3.00 -14.41 -47.63
CA GLY A 30 -2.72 -14.01 -48.99
C GLY A 30 -1.84 -15.06 -49.70
N VAL A 31 -0.73 -14.59 -50.26
CA VAL A 31 0.25 -15.47 -51.01
C VAL A 31 1.41 -15.94 -50.09
N GLY A 32 1.27 -15.81 -48.83
CA GLY A 32 2.29 -16.14 -47.83
C GLY A 32 2.68 -14.92 -47.00
N ILE A 33 3.28 -15.19 -45.87
CA ILE A 33 3.73 -14.16 -44.93
C ILE A 33 5.23 -14.27 -44.81
N GLU A 34 5.94 -13.16 -44.97
CA GLU A 34 7.39 -13.04 -44.83
C GLU A 34 7.76 -12.42 -43.49
N LYS A 35 6.88 -11.56 -42.92
CA LYS A 35 7.11 -10.90 -41.65
C LYS A 35 5.79 -10.67 -40.93
N LEU A 36 5.80 -10.88 -39.60
CA LEU A 36 4.74 -10.57 -38.67
C LEU A 36 5.28 -9.71 -37.52
N GLY A 37 4.43 -8.89 -36.94
CA GLY A 37 4.83 -8.12 -35.79
C GLY A 37 3.79 -7.09 -35.37
N PHE A 38 4.25 -6.10 -34.59
CA PHE A 38 3.44 -5.01 -34.12
C PHE A 38 4.19 -3.69 -34.25
N TYR A 39 3.48 -2.66 -34.67
CA TYR A 39 3.84 -1.27 -34.47
C TYR A 39 3.25 -0.78 -33.17
N TYR A 40 3.99 0.04 -32.43
CA TYR A 40 3.50 0.64 -31.20
C TYR A 40 4.10 2.02 -30.97
N LYS A 41 3.35 2.88 -30.32
CA LYS A 41 3.79 4.23 -29.93
C LYS A 41 3.04 4.75 -28.71
N LYS A 42 3.59 5.75 -28.04
CA LYS A 42 2.87 6.49 -27.00
C LYS A 42 1.66 7.22 -27.57
N LYS A 43 0.59 7.23 -26.79
CA LYS A 43 -0.57 8.07 -27.05
C LYS A 43 -0.34 9.42 -26.38
N GLU A 44 0.05 10.43 -27.16
CA GLU A 44 0.39 11.75 -26.62
C GLU A 44 -0.82 12.68 -26.55
N GLN A 45 -1.74 12.60 -27.52
CA GLN A 45 -2.93 13.47 -27.61
C GLN A 45 -4.17 12.73 -28.11
N ALA A 46 -5.34 13.33 -27.89
CA ALA A 46 -6.57 12.89 -28.52
C ALA A 46 -6.50 13.12 -30.02
N GLY A 47 -6.72 12.07 -30.82
CA GLY A 47 -6.64 12.13 -32.28
C GLY A 47 -5.29 11.73 -32.86
N ASP A 48 -4.40 11.17 -32.07
CA ASP A 48 -3.14 10.59 -32.58
C ASP A 48 -3.40 9.60 -33.69
N ILE A 49 -2.51 9.64 -34.69
CA ILE A 49 -2.52 8.74 -35.82
C ILE A 49 -2.18 7.33 -35.37
N GLU A 50 -2.79 6.33 -36.00
CA GLU A 50 -2.51 4.92 -35.76
C GLU A 50 -1.01 4.59 -35.93
N PRO A 51 -0.47 3.64 -35.12
CA PRO A 51 0.92 3.20 -35.28
C PRO A 51 1.20 2.68 -36.70
N SER A 52 2.37 3.00 -37.22
CA SER A 52 2.83 2.68 -38.57
C SER A 52 4.29 2.21 -38.58
N ASP A 53 4.83 1.95 -39.77
CA ASP A 53 6.24 1.60 -39.98
C ASP A 53 7.24 2.71 -39.62
N GLN A 54 6.76 3.93 -39.32
CA GLN A 54 7.58 5.05 -38.85
C GLN A 54 7.73 5.07 -37.31
N ASP A 55 6.98 4.24 -36.61
CA ASP A 55 6.96 4.16 -35.13
C ASP A 55 7.82 2.98 -34.64
N SER A 56 7.74 2.67 -33.35
CA SER A 56 8.45 1.52 -32.79
C SER A 56 7.88 0.20 -33.31
N ILE A 57 8.76 -0.76 -33.57
CA ILE A 57 8.40 -2.07 -34.14
C ILE A 57 8.91 -3.20 -33.26
N ILE A 58 8.10 -4.25 -33.11
CA ILE A 58 8.52 -5.55 -32.59
C ILE A 58 8.11 -6.65 -33.57
N THR A 59 9.04 -7.52 -33.93
CA THR A 59 8.80 -8.63 -34.87
C THR A 59 8.58 -9.94 -34.15
N TYR A 60 7.73 -10.78 -34.73
CA TYR A 60 7.54 -12.15 -34.33
C TYR A 60 8.72 -13.00 -34.80
N GLU A 61 9.40 -13.68 -33.86
CA GLU A 61 10.61 -14.47 -34.13
C GLU A 61 10.32 -15.98 -34.30
N GLY A 62 9.06 -16.38 -34.44
CA GLY A 62 8.69 -17.77 -34.67
C GLY A 62 9.08 -18.25 -36.09
N SER A 63 9.48 -19.51 -36.20
CA SER A 63 9.85 -20.14 -37.49
C SER A 63 8.66 -20.65 -38.32
N ASP A 64 7.44 -20.51 -37.80
CA ASP A 64 6.21 -21.07 -38.35
C ASP A 64 5.35 -20.07 -39.13
N LEU A 65 5.94 -19.03 -39.71
CA LEU A 65 5.25 -17.97 -40.46
C LEU A 65 4.24 -18.49 -41.49
N ALA A 66 4.50 -19.66 -42.04
CA ALA A 66 3.61 -20.29 -43.05
C ALA A 66 2.31 -20.83 -42.42
N THR A 67 2.28 -21.14 -41.14
CA THR A 67 1.18 -21.88 -40.49
C THR A 67 0.59 -21.17 -39.25
N VAL A 68 1.30 -20.24 -38.64
CA VAL A 68 0.85 -19.58 -37.43
C VAL A 68 -0.47 -18.85 -37.63
N ASP A 69 -1.46 -19.12 -36.76
CA ASP A 69 -2.74 -18.43 -36.77
C ASP A 69 -2.78 -17.30 -35.74
N THR A 70 -2.19 -17.51 -34.57
CA THR A 70 -2.07 -16.51 -33.51
C THR A 70 -0.61 -16.38 -33.11
N PHE A 71 -0.11 -15.18 -33.08
CA PHE A 71 1.26 -14.88 -32.69
C PHE A 71 1.27 -13.86 -31.53
N SER A 72 2.34 -13.86 -30.77
CA SER A 72 2.53 -12.91 -29.66
C SER A 72 3.95 -12.40 -29.60
N CYS A 73 4.09 -11.15 -29.18
CA CYS A 73 5.36 -10.49 -28.95
C CYS A 73 5.35 -9.82 -27.58
N GLN A 74 6.50 -9.78 -26.94
CA GLN A 74 6.66 -9.02 -25.71
C GLN A 74 7.26 -7.66 -26.03
N ILE A 75 6.51 -6.59 -25.80
CA ILE A 75 7.02 -5.23 -25.87
C ILE A 75 7.69 -4.93 -24.51
N THR A 76 8.90 -4.39 -24.55
CA THR A 76 9.71 -4.02 -23.37
C THR A 76 10.18 -2.57 -23.45
N ASN A 77 10.82 -2.05 -22.40
CA ASN A 77 11.30 -0.68 -22.31
C ASN A 77 10.20 0.37 -22.47
N LEU A 78 9.00 0.03 -22.01
CA LEU A 78 7.91 0.99 -21.92
C LEU A 78 8.10 1.92 -20.72
N GLU A 79 7.45 3.08 -20.75
CA GLU A 79 7.40 3.99 -19.61
C GLU A 79 6.22 3.64 -18.70
N PRO A 80 6.37 3.70 -17.37
CA PRO A 80 5.27 3.49 -16.42
C PRO A 80 4.14 4.52 -16.61
N GLU A 81 2.93 4.12 -16.20
CA GLU A 81 1.73 4.98 -16.19
C GLU A 81 1.39 5.66 -17.53
N THR A 82 1.87 5.06 -18.63
CA THR A 82 1.82 5.65 -19.98
C THR A 82 0.87 4.88 -20.89
N TRP A 83 0.04 5.60 -21.64
CA TRP A 83 -0.81 5.02 -22.67
C TRP A 83 -0.02 4.74 -23.96
N TYR A 84 -0.25 3.56 -24.55
CA TYR A 84 0.31 3.13 -25.81
C TYR A 84 -0.79 2.67 -26.77
N TYR A 85 -0.60 2.95 -28.04
CA TYR A 85 -1.30 2.26 -29.12
C TYR A 85 -0.46 1.10 -29.63
N VAL A 86 -1.12 0.03 -30.07
CA VAL A 86 -0.50 -1.12 -30.70
C VAL A 86 -1.33 -1.57 -31.90
N ARG A 87 -0.65 -1.97 -32.96
CA ARG A 87 -1.25 -2.42 -34.21
C ARG A 87 -0.47 -3.58 -34.78
N ALA A 88 -1.12 -4.74 -34.99
CA ALA A 88 -0.52 -5.88 -35.66
C ALA A 88 -0.31 -5.59 -37.18
N PHE A 89 0.79 -6.04 -37.71
CA PHE A 89 1.08 -6.00 -39.13
C PHE A 89 1.58 -7.35 -39.66
N ALA A 90 1.38 -7.57 -40.94
CA ALA A 90 2.01 -8.62 -41.69
C ALA A 90 2.52 -8.07 -43.04
N GLN A 91 3.61 -8.63 -43.51
CA GLN A 91 4.23 -8.24 -44.77
C GLN A 91 4.42 -9.47 -45.67
N ASN A 92 4.19 -9.30 -46.97
CA ASN A 92 4.52 -10.26 -48.01
C ASN A 92 5.09 -9.56 -49.24
N GLN A 93 5.41 -10.29 -50.31
CA GLN A 93 5.97 -9.73 -51.54
C GLN A 93 5.13 -8.66 -52.22
N PHE A 94 3.84 -8.50 -51.87
CA PHE A 94 2.93 -7.49 -52.43
C PHE A 94 2.79 -6.26 -51.52
N GLY A 95 3.43 -6.24 -50.35
CA GLY A 95 3.41 -5.14 -49.42
C GLY A 95 2.97 -5.54 -48.04
N GLU A 96 2.77 -4.51 -47.23
CA GLU A 96 2.35 -4.61 -45.82
C GLU A 96 0.83 -4.46 -45.70
N PHE A 97 0.28 -5.17 -44.74
CA PHE A 97 -1.12 -5.03 -44.35
C PHE A 97 -1.27 -5.09 -42.84
N ALA A 98 -2.05 -4.15 -42.34
CA ALA A 98 -2.40 -4.02 -40.92
C ALA A 98 -3.89 -3.70 -40.83
N PHE A 99 -4.51 -4.00 -39.71
CA PHE A 99 -5.96 -3.83 -39.58
C PHE A 99 -6.34 -2.90 -38.43
N ASN A 100 -6.76 -3.44 -37.31
CA ASN A 100 -7.25 -2.65 -36.18
C ASN A 100 -6.12 -2.26 -35.22
N VAL A 101 -6.39 -1.19 -34.48
CA VAL A 101 -5.55 -0.68 -33.38
C VAL A 101 -6.18 -1.04 -32.06
N ASP A 102 -5.38 -1.40 -31.08
CA ASP A 102 -5.75 -1.47 -29.67
C ASP A 102 -4.88 -0.53 -28.85
N SER A 103 -5.24 -0.32 -27.59
CA SER A 103 -4.48 0.53 -26.67
C SER A 103 -4.44 -0.06 -25.28
N PHE A 104 -3.37 0.22 -24.56
CA PHE A 104 -3.19 -0.17 -23.16
C PHE A 104 -2.47 0.92 -22.41
N ARG A 105 -2.63 0.92 -21.07
CA ARG A 105 -1.87 1.78 -20.18
C ARG A 105 -1.00 0.92 -19.29
N THR A 106 0.29 1.19 -19.27
CA THR A 106 1.23 0.55 -18.34
C THR A 106 0.88 0.87 -16.89
N THR A 107 1.20 -0.04 -15.98
CA THR A 107 1.01 0.14 -14.53
C THR A 107 2.06 1.10 -13.97
N ASP A 108 1.93 1.48 -12.71
CA ASP A 108 2.97 2.25 -12.01
C ASP A 108 4.10 1.35 -11.47
N GLY A 109 3.89 0.04 -11.47
CA GLY A 109 4.86 -0.97 -11.03
C GLY A 109 5.10 -1.04 -9.53
N LYS A 110 4.47 -0.17 -8.75
CA LYS A 110 4.66 -0.08 -7.29
C LYS A 110 3.99 -1.23 -6.55
N PRO A 111 4.41 -1.51 -5.31
CA PRO A 111 3.72 -2.47 -4.45
C PRO A 111 2.29 -2.02 -4.12
N LEU A 112 1.50 -2.94 -3.61
CA LEU A 112 0.19 -2.62 -3.03
C LEU A 112 0.17 -3.03 -1.56
N VAL A 113 -0.04 -2.06 -0.68
CA VAL A 113 -0.20 -2.25 0.76
C VAL A 113 -1.69 -2.22 1.10
N GLY A 114 -2.14 -3.24 1.82
CA GLY A 114 -3.53 -3.40 2.24
C GLY A 114 -3.81 -2.76 3.60
N LYS A 115 -4.85 -3.29 4.23
CA LYS A 115 -5.39 -2.75 5.48
C LYS A 115 -4.34 -2.70 6.59
N LEU A 116 -4.19 -1.53 7.20
CA LEU A 116 -3.45 -1.28 8.43
C LEU A 116 -4.38 -1.43 9.65
N SER A 117 -3.89 -2.02 10.72
CA SER A 117 -4.65 -2.18 11.96
C SER A 117 -3.74 -2.08 13.19
N LEU A 118 -4.26 -1.45 14.25
CA LEU A 118 -3.68 -1.52 15.59
C LEU A 118 -4.04 -2.88 16.20
N ILE A 119 -3.05 -3.59 16.73
CA ILE A 119 -3.31 -4.85 17.43
C ILE A 119 -3.99 -4.54 18.76
N LYS A 120 -5.13 -5.21 18.99
CA LYS A 120 -5.95 -4.97 20.19
C LYS A 120 -5.11 -5.12 21.47
N ASP A 121 -5.33 -4.20 22.40
CA ASP A 121 -4.72 -4.16 23.74
C ASP A 121 -3.17 -4.08 23.76
N SER A 122 -2.54 -3.78 22.64
CA SER A 122 -1.07 -3.70 22.50
C SER A 122 -0.49 -2.33 22.87
N THR A 123 -1.32 -1.28 22.92
CA THR A 123 -0.86 0.06 23.20
C THR A 123 -0.52 0.24 24.67
N THR A 124 0.69 0.68 24.93
CA THR A 124 1.20 1.05 26.24
C THR A 124 1.39 2.59 26.34
N PHE A 125 2.15 3.05 27.27
CA PHE A 125 2.55 4.46 27.35
C PHE A 125 3.74 4.82 26.42
N THR A 126 4.48 3.82 25.91
CA THR A 126 5.64 4.04 25.02
C THR A 126 5.68 3.16 23.78
N THR A 127 4.75 2.23 23.61
CA THR A 127 4.75 1.28 22.48
C THR A 127 3.36 1.01 21.94
N ALA A 128 3.28 0.56 20.70
CA ALA A 128 2.07 -0.02 20.10
C ALA A 128 2.46 -1.08 19.06
N ASP A 129 1.65 -2.13 18.93
CA ASP A 129 1.85 -3.16 17.90
C ASP A 129 0.89 -2.94 16.75
N LEU A 130 1.42 -2.97 15.54
CA LEU A 130 0.70 -2.76 14.29
C LEU A 130 0.73 -4.00 13.42
N SER A 131 -0.29 -4.16 12.59
CA SER A 131 -0.32 -5.17 11.54
C SER A 131 -0.84 -4.58 10.23
N ALA A 132 -0.29 -5.05 9.12
CA ALA A 132 -0.75 -4.70 7.77
C ALA A 132 -0.52 -5.86 6.82
N PHE A 133 -0.93 -5.68 5.55
CA PHE A 133 -0.77 -6.67 4.50
C PHE A 133 -0.01 -6.08 3.31
N LEU A 134 0.96 -6.80 2.80
CA LEU A 134 1.52 -6.63 1.48
C LEU A 134 0.66 -7.47 0.52
N ILE A 135 -0.17 -6.81 -0.29
CA ILE A 135 -1.11 -7.48 -1.20
C ILE A 135 -0.39 -8.03 -2.43
N ASN A 136 0.54 -7.24 -2.97
CA ASN A 136 1.48 -7.66 -4.01
C ASN A 136 2.75 -6.80 -3.99
N GLU A 137 3.80 -7.30 -4.61
CA GLU A 137 5.09 -6.63 -4.69
C GLU A 137 5.19 -5.61 -5.83
N GLY A 138 4.19 -5.56 -6.71
CA GLY A 138 4.27 -4.79 -7.96
C GLY A 138 5.08 -5.51 -9.03
N ASP A 139 5.78 -4.77 -9.86
CA ASP A 139 6.57 -5.31 -10.97
C ASP A 139 8.05 -5.53 -10.64
N ALA A 140 8.44 -5.30 -9.40
CA ALA A 140 9.76 -5.58 -8.85
C ALA A 140 9.62 -6.06 -7.41
N SER A 141 10.60 -6.83 -6.94
CA SER A 141 10.64 -7.32 -5.56
C SER A 141 10.66 -6.16 -4.56
N VAL A 142 9.93 -6.32 -3.46
CA VAL A 142 9.90 -5.33 -2.38
C VAL A 142 11.24 -5.36 -1.63
N SER A 143 11.90 -4.23 -1.55
CA SER A 143 13.17 -4.05 -0.84
C SER A 143 12.99 -3.73 0.65
N ALA A 144 11.87 -3.11 1.03
CA ALA A 144 11.50 -2.81 2.41
C ALA A 144 10.00 -2.68 2.58
N TYR A 145 9.49 -3.06 3.74
CA TYR A 145 8.12 -2.84 4.18
C TYR A 145 8.08 -2.65 5.69
N GLY A 146 7.07 -1.94 6.19
CA GLY A 146 6.98 -1.64 7.61
C GLY A 146 5.94 -0.58 7.94
N PHE A 147 6.23 0.20 8.99
CA PHE A 147 5.36 1.24 9.49
C PHE A 147 6.11 2.54 9.66
N CYS A 148 5.43 3.65 9.38
CA CYS A 148 5.88 5.00 9.73
C CYS A 148 4.84 5.67 10.62
N TRP A 149 5.30 6.54 11.52
CA TRP A 149 4.41 7.25 12.43
C TRP A 149 4.93 8.65 12.76
N SER A 150 4.03 9.52 13.17
CA SER A 150 4.32 10.89 13.56
C SER A 150 3.17 11.46 14.40
N VAL A 151 3.38 12.62 14.99
CA VAL A 151 2.32 13.40 15.63
C VAL A 151 1.47 14.17 14.62
N GLU A 152 1.97 14.35 13.42
CA GLU A 152 1.27 14.95 12.29
C GLU A 152 0.57 13.88 11.46
N GLU A 153 -0.53 14.24 10.81
CA GLU A 153 -1.30 13.37 9.91
C GLU A 153 -0.50 12.98 8.66
N ARG A 154 -0.81 11.82 8.08
CA ARG A 154 -0.22 11.27 6.86
C ARG A 154 1.31 11.14 6.91
N PRO A 155 1.86 10.46 7.94
CA PRO A 155 3.29 10.25 8.05
C PRO A 155 3.86 9.54 6.81
N THR A 156 5.11 9.85 6.48
CA THR A 156 5.88 9.22 5.42
C THR A 156 7.13 8.58 6.00
N ILE A 157 7.92 7.92 5.17
CA ILE A 157 9.20 7.32 5.59
C ILE A 157 10.25 8.35 6.02
N GLU A 158 9.99 9.65 5.85
CA GLU A 158 10.83 10.74 6.39
C GLU A 158 10.61 11.00 7.88
N ALA A 159 9.50 10.46 8.43
CA ALA A 159 9.20 10.49 9.86
C ALA A 159 9.82 9.28 10.58
N ASP A 160 9.38 8.98 11.81
CA ASP A 160 9.81 7.76 12.51
C ASP A 160 9.34 6.52 11.77
N THR A 161 10.23 5.54 11.62
CA THR A 161 9.94 4.31 10.86
C THR A 161 10.45 3.04 11.54
N ILE A 162 9.81 1.94 11.20
CA ILE A 162 10.33 0.59 11.47
C ILE A 162 10.18 -0.26 10.22
N THR A 163 11.26 -0.94 9.83
CA THR A 163 11.25 -1.97 8.79
C THR A 163 10.93 -3.32 9.41
N CYS A 164 10.02 -4.07 8.79
CA CYS A 164 9.64 -5.41 9.20
C CYS A 164 10.36 -6.46 8.35
N THR A 165 10.53 -7.67 8.91
CA THR A 165 11.18 -8.82 8.24
C THR A 165 10.34 -10.09 8.33
N ASN A 166 9.13 -10.01 8.88
CA ASN A 166 8.25 -11.12 9.22
C ASN A 166 7.02 -11.19 8.30
N LEU A 167 7.24 -11.28 6.99
CA LEU A 167 6.16 -11.46 6.03
C LEU A 167 5.64 -12.91 6.10
N ALA A 168 4.36 -13.06 6.39
CA ALA A 168 3.68 -14.35 6.37
C ALA A 168 3.22 -14.71 4.95
N ASP A 169 2.88 -15.98 4.72
CA ASP A 169 2.45 -16.48 3.40
C ASP A 169 1.19 -15.80 2.87
N ASP A 170 0.33 -15.29 3.75
CA ASP A 170 -0.86 -14.51 3.41
C ASP A 170 -0.56 -13.02 3.16
N GLY A 171 0.70 -12.63 3.17
CA GLY A 171 1.15 -11.25 3.01
C GLY A 171 1.06 -10.41 4.28
N LYS A 172 0.65 -10.98 5.42
CA LYS A 172 0.58 -10.25 6.69
C LYS A 172 1.96 -9.98 7.26
N PHE A 173 2.16 -8.78 7.78
CA PHE A 173 3.33 -8.41 8.56
C PHE A 173 2.93 -7.61 9.80
N THR A 174 3.78 -7.66 10.82
CA THR A 174 3.56 -6.98 12.10
C THR A 174 4.82 -6.27 12.54
N GLY A 175 4.65 -5.21 13.33
CA GLY A 175 5.77 -4.47 13.90
C GLY A 175 5.37 -3.76 15.20
N ARG A 176 6.33 -3.63 16.11
CA ARG A 176 6.18 -2.88 17.35
C ARG A 176 6.87 -1.54 17.23
N ILE A 177 6.11 -0.47 17.17
CA ILE A 177 6.64 0.87 17.29
C ILE A 177 6.98 1.18 18.76
N ARG A 178 8.05 1.95 18.98
CA ARG A 178 8.64 2.19 20.30
C ARG A 178 8.97 3.67 20.47
N SER A 179 9.39 4.01 21.68
CA SER A 179 9.83 5.37 22.03
C SER A 179 8.75 6.45 21.84
N LEU A 180 7.49 6.04 21.99
CA LEU A 180 6.38 6.97 22.00
C LEU A 180 6.36 7.73 23.34
N GLU A 181 5.84 8.94 23.32
CA GLU A 181 5.60 9.70 24.54
C GLU A 181 4.26 9.28 25.16
N SER A 182 4.16 9.31 26.49
CA SER A 182 2.93 8.96 27.21
C SER A 182 1.83 10.01 27.03
N ALA A 183 0.57 9.58 27.08
CA ALA A 183 -0.62 10.43 26.93
C ALA A 183 -0.60 11.29 25.66
N LYS A 184 -0.08 10.75 24.57
CA LYS A 184 0.09 11.45 23.30
C LYS A 184 -0.59 10.73 22.15
N LYS A 185 -1.08 11.48 21.18
CA LYS A 185 -1.70 10.99 19.95
C LYS A 185 -0.67 10.93 18.83
N TYR A 186 -0.65 9.81 18.10
CA TYR A 186 0.15 9.59 16.91
C TYR A 186 -0.73 9.13 15.77
N TYR A 187 -0.25 9.35 14.56
CA TYR A 187 -0.79 8.80 13.33
C TYR A 187 0.20 7.81 12.75
N ALA A 188 -0.26 6.71 12.19
CA ALA A 188 0.60 5.71 11.59
C ALA A 188 0.06 5.23 10.25
N ARG A 189 0.98 4.88 9.35
CA ARG A 189 0.71 4.24 8.05
C ARG A 189 1.64 3.07 7.85
N ALA A 190 1.16 2.05 7.13
CA ALA A 190 2.04 1.02 6.60
C ALA A 190 2.67 1.50 5.30
N TYR A 191 3.88 1.03 4.99
CA TYR A 191 4.58 1.35 3.75
C TYR A 191 5.22 0.10 3.14
N ALA A 192 5.46 0.15 1.83
CA ALA A 192 6.31 -0.78 1.10
C ALA A 192 7.08 -0.03 0.00
N ILE A 193 8.26 -0.54 -0.33
CA ILE A 193 9.21 0.07 -1.27
C ILE A 193 9.68 -1.00 -2.25
N ASN A 194 9.64 -0.69 -3.54
CA ASN A 194 10.34 -1.43 -4.59
C ASN A 194 11.08 -0.45 -5.52
N ASP A 195 11.67 -0.94 -6.62
CA ASP A 195 12.42 -0.10 -7.57
C ASP A 195 11.56 0.96 -8.28
N PHE A 196 10.24 0.81 -8.28
CA PHE A 196 9.30 1.78 -8.86
C PHE A 196 8.86 2.85 -7.86
N GLY A 197 9.14 2.69 -6.56
CA GLY A 197 8.91 3.70 -5.55
C GLY A 197 8.29 3.20 -4.26
N THR A 198 7.92 4.17 -3.43
CA THR A 198 7.29 3.95 -2.12
C THR A 198 5.78 4.10 -2.21
N VAL A 199 5.06 3.19 -1.57
CA VAL A 199 3.62 3.30 -1.36
C VAL A 199 3.30 3.25 0.13
N TYR A 200 2.13 3.77 0.46
CA TYR A 200 1.61 3.79 1.82
C TYR A 200 0.20 3.20 1.84
N SER A 201 -0.23 2.71 3.00
CA SER A 201 -1.63 2.33 3.19
C SER A 201 -2.54 3.54 2.88
N GLU A 202 -3.67 3.29 2.23
CA GLU A 202 -4.64 4.33 1.88
C GLU A 202 -5.17 5.02 3.13
N GLU A 203 -5.54 4.22 4.12
CA GLU A 203 -5.97 4.70 5.43
C GLU A 203 -4.77 4.82 6.39
N GLU A 204 -4.80 5.85 7.23
CA GLU A 204 -3.96 5.96 8.42
C GLU A 204 -4.75 5.55 9.65
N ILE A 205 -4.04 5.15 10.70
CA ILE A 205 -4.65 4.89 12.00
C ILE A 205 -4.14 5.86 13.05
N THR A 206 -5.00 6.12 14.02
CA THR A 206 -4.64 6.89 15.22
C THR A 206 -4.23 5.96 16.34
N ILE A 207 -3.13 6.31 17.03
CA ILE A 207 -2.62 5.63 18.21
C ILE A 207 -2.62 6.64 19.35
N SER A 208 -3.36 6.34 20.42
CA SER A 208 -3.34 7.13 21.64
C SER A 208 -2.62 6.33 22.71
N THR A 209 -1.43 6.79 23.11
CA THR A 209 -0.65 6.14 24.16
C THR A 209 -1.33 6.33 25.51
N LYS A 210 -1.14 5.36 26.40
CA LYS A 210 -1.64 5.45 27.78
C LYS A 210 -0.89 6.51 28.57
N SER A 211 -1.53 7.05 29.60
CA SER A 211 -0.85 7.94 30.53
C SER A 211 0.04 7.13 31.48
N GLU A 212 1.28 7.56 31.63
CA GLU A 212 2.19 7.01 32.64
C GLU A 212 1.80 7.47 34.05
N LYS A 213 1.15 8.64 34.15
CA LYS A 213 0.69 9.16 35.42
C LYS A 213 -0.64 8.54 35.80
N PRO A 214 -0.76 7.95 37.00
CA PRO A 214 -2.03 7.47 37.48
C PRO A 214 -3.00 8.67 37.68
N ASN A 215 -4.25 8.45 37.30
CA ASN A 215 -5.32 9.41 37.58
C ASN A 215 -6.13 8.90 38.76
N ILE A 216 -6.17 9.70 39.83
CA ILE A 216 -6.90 9.36 41.03
C ILE A 216 -8.22 10.12 41.03
N ILE A 217 -9.31 9.38 40.98
CA ILE A 217 -10.64 9.93 41.22
C ILE A 217 -10.96 9.80 42.70
N THR A 218 -11.14 10.92 43.37
CA THR A 218 -11.59 10.94 44.77
C THR A 218 -13.11 11.04 44.78
N PHE A 219 -13.76 10.19 45.54
CA PHE A 219 -15.19 10.32 45.81
C PHE A 219 -15.43 11.36 46.88
N PRO A 220 -16.48 12.16 46.73
CA PRO A 220 -16.84 13.12 47.78
C PRO A 220 -17.18 12.38 49.07
N ILE A 221 -16.71 12.92 50.22
CA ILE A 221 -17.09 12.44 51.55
C ILE A 221 -18.54 12.86 51.76
N THR A 222 -19.43 11.86 51.88
CA THR A 222 -20.83 12.12 52.26
C THR A 222 -20.98 12.06 53.76
N PRO A 223 -21.99 12.72 54.36
CA PRO A 223 -22.26 12.63 55.81
C PRO A 223 -22.39 11.18 56.31
N ASP A 224 -22.91 10.28 55.47
CA ASP A 224 -23.04 8.86 55.80
C ASP A 224 -21.73 8.09 55.84
N SER A 225 -20.64 8.68 55.34
CA SER A 225 -19.29 8.13 55.42
C SER A 225 -18.60 8.37 56.76
N ILE A 226 -19.20 9.18 57.62
CA ILE A 226 -18.67 9.52 58.96
C ILE A 226 -19.40 8.66 59.98
N LYS A 227 -18.68 7.73 60.60
CA LYS A 227 -19.25 6.92 61.68
C LYS A 227 -19.30 7.70 63.01
N SER A 228 -20.18 7.27 63.92
CA SER A 228 -20.36 7.90 65.24
C SER A 228 -19.10 7.83 66.11
N ASP A 229 -18.16 6.96 65.82
CA ASP A 229 -16.86 6.86 66.49
C ASP A 229 -15.79 7.82 65.94
N GLY A 230 -16.15 8.67 64.99
CA GLY A 230 -15.25 9.60 64.33
C GLY A 230 -14.38 9.01 63.21
N THR A 231 -14.63 7.77 62.81
CA THR A 231 -13.94 7.14 61.67
C THR A 231 -14.57 7.56 60.34
N VAL A 232 -13.74 7.86 59.37
CA VAL A 232 -14.15 8.24 58.01
C VAL A 232 -13.65 7.21 57.04
N HIS A 233 -14.56 6.63 56.26
CA HIS A 233 -14.17 5.81 55.12
C HIS A 233 -13.98 6.69 53.90
N ILE A 234 -12.78 6.64 53.34
CA ILE A 234 -12.43 7.38 52.14
C ILE A 234 -12.26 6.38 51.02
N GLY A 235 -13.03 6.55 49.93
CA GLY A 235 -12.95 5.75 48.73
C GLY A 235 -12.39 6.57 47.57
N GLY A 236 -11.68 5.91 46.71
CA GLY A 236 -11.20 6.47 45.45
C GLY A 236 -10.95 5.36 44.47
N GLU A 237 -10.93 5.67 43.19
CA GLU A 237 -10.60 4.76 42.10
C GLU A 237 -9.30 5.17 41.44
N LEU A 238 -8.38 4.22 41.29
CA LEU A 238 -7.16 4.43 40.55
C LEU A 238 -7.42 4.07 39.06
N GLN A 239 -7.45 5.08 38.19
CA GLN A 239 -7.53 4.89 36.75
C GLN A 239 -6.12 4.99 36.16
N ASN A 240 -5.82 4.13 35.18
CA ASN A 240 -4.51 4.03 34.54
C ASN A 240 -3.37 3.77 35.53
N GLY A 241 -3.52 2.75 36.36
CA GLY A 241 -2.48 2.35 37.33
C GLY A 241 -1.14 2.17 36.60
N GLY A 242 -0.21 3.07 36.87
CA GLY A 242 1.19 2.92 36.47
C GLY A 242 1.82 1.66 37.07
N ASN A 243 3.06 1.37 36.74
CA ASN A 243 3.79 0.20 37.22
C ASN A 243 3.63 0.03 38.74
N SER A 244 3.19 -1.16 39.13
CA SER A 244 3.01 -1.56 40.52
C SER A 244 4.32 -1.43 41.29
N GLY A 245 4.42 -0.47 42.20
CA GLY A 245 5.58 -0.34 43.07
C GLY A 245 5.63 0.91 43.94
N GLU A 246 4.81 1.90 43.70
CA GLU A 246 4.81 3.13 44.50
C GLU A 246 3.58 3.21 45.42
N PHE A 247 3.85 3.66 46.65
CA PHE A 247 2.86 3.75 47.71
C PHE A 247 1.81 4.83 47.41
N VAL A 248 0.54 4.48 47.47
CA VAL A 248 -0.56 5.45 47.55
C VAL A 248 -0.71 5.84 48.99
N GLY A 249 -0.30 7.06 49.31
CA GLY A 249 -0.43 7.62 50.65
C GLY A 249 -1.67 8.51 50.77
N LEU A 250 -2.36 8.41 51.88
CA LEU A 250 -3.42 9.31 52.29
C LEU A 250 -2.83 10.41 53.16
N GLN A 251 -2.88 11.67 52.72
CA GLN A 251 -2.58 12.80 53.56
C GLN A 251 -3.88 13.56 53.93
N ALA A 252 -4.28 13.46 55.18
CA ALA A 252 -5.39 14.23 55.71
C ALA A 252 -4.88 15.61 56.16
N ILE A 253 -5.29 16.68 55.47
CA ILE A 253 -5.03 18.03 55.87
C ILE A 253 -6.20 18.52 56.72
N ARG A 254 -5.98 18.75 58.03
CA ARG A 254 -6.95 19.40 58.92
C ARG A 254 -7.07 20.88 58.54
N ASN A 255 -7.94 21.18 57.62
CA ASN A 255 -8.44 22.53 57.45
C ASN A 255 -9.94 22.48 57.15
N ARG A 256 -10.67 23.49 57.60
CA ARG A 256 -12.13 23.68 57.59
C ARG A 256 -12.80 23.53 56.20
N VAL A 257 -12.31 22.69 55.32
CA VAL A 257 -12.86 22.49 54.00
C VAL A 257 -13.00 20.98 53.72
N SER A 258 -14.15 20.61 53.26
CA SER A 258 -14.70 19.28 53.02
C SER A 258 -13.99 18.49 51.90
N ARG A 259 -12.68 18.58 51.72
CA ARG A 259 -11.94 17.82 50.73
C ARG A 259 -10.64 17.26 51.28
N ILE A 260 -10.46 15.96 51.09
CA ILE A 260 -9.18 15.29 51.32
C ILE A 260 -8.49 15.22 49.97
N ILE A 261 -7.24 15.66 49.91
CA ILE A 261 -6.38 15.53 48.71
C ILE A 261 -5.42 14.39 48.96
N MET A 262 -5.43 13.41 48.09
CA MET A 262 -4.37 12.39 48.01
C MET A 262 -3.17 12.95 47.27
N LEU A 263 -2.00 12.84 47.86
CA LEU A 263 -0.73 13.09 47.21
C LEU A 263 -0.03 11.74 47.01
N LEU A 264 0.43 11.48 45.80
CA LEU A 264 1.23 10.36 45.41
C LEU A 264 2.70 10.57 45.71
#